data_1357c769875f0317aa24c625f390d731
#
_entry.id   1357c769875f0317aa24c625f390d731
#
_cell.length_a   1.000
_cell.length_b   1.000
_cell.length_c   1.000
_cell.angle_alpha   90.00
_cell.angle_beta   90.00
_cell.angle_gamma   90.00
#
_symmetry.space_group_name_H-M   'P 1'
#
loop_
_entity.id
_entity.type
_entity.pdbx_description
1 polymer ?
#
loop_
_entity_poly.entity_id
_entity_poly.type
_entity_poly.pdbx_seq_one_letter_code
_entity_poly.pdbx_strand_id
1 'polypeptide(L)'
;RQQSRIYLGQKEKKFIRGPAIGPVIQNTRNLIVADLDGDKKPEILIANRRAANLIYNHTTKGDLLKGRIIGSGADSTIDVAIGDLNGDGLPDVVLANRDGQPNAIYLNNDNRQFGNTIAYGTGKDNTRSVTLADMNGDGHLDIIAANVAQSNRVFFNNGKGAFPKSTSFGGAQSP
;
A
#
# COMPACT_ATOMS: atom_id res chain seq x y z
N ARG A 1 -10.99 20.42 6.83
CA ARG A 1 -10.06 19.39 6.30
C ARG A 1 -8.83 20.10 5.76
N GLN A 2 -7.64 19.60 6.07
CA GLN A 2 -6.37 20.23 5.66
C GLN A 2 -5.69 19.35 4.61
N GLN A 3 -4.98 19.98 3.67
CA GLN A 3 -4.15 19.32 2.68
C GLN A 3 -2.94 18.67 3.38
N SER A 4 -2.59 17.45 2.99
CA SER A 4 -1.37 16.77 3.45
C SER A 4 -0.12 17.57 3.07
N ARG A 5 0.94 17.49 3.89
CA ARG A 5 2.10 18.36 3.74
C ARG A 5 3.37 17.66 4.17
N ILE A 6 4.46 17.96 3.47
CA ILE A 6 5.81 17.56 3.89
C ILE A 6 6.38 18.61 4.85
N TYR A 7 7.11 18.13 5.85
CA TYR A 7 7.97 18.94 6.71
C TYR A 7 9.40 18.48 6.52
N LEU A 8 10.25 19.40 6.11
CA LEU A 8 11.65 19.12 5.81
C LEU A 8 12.50 19.28 7.06
N GLY A 9 13.22 18.23 7.42
CA GLY A 9 14.20 18.27 8.51
C GLY A 9 15.38 19.19 8.17
N GLN A 10 15.80 19.99 9.13
CA GLN A 10 16.96 20.87 9.05
C GLN A 10 17.99 20.47 10.11
N LYS A 11 19.23 20.93 9.94
CA LYS A 11 20.21 20.87 11.00
C LYS A 11 19.63 21.51 12.28
N GLU A 12 20.07 21.06 13.45
CA GLU A 12 19.60 21.55 14.77
C GLU A 12 18.17 21.09 15.16
N LYS A 13 17.70 19.94 14.64
CA LYS A 13 16.39 19.35 14.99
C LYS A 13 15.19 20.27 14.70
N LYS A 14 15.30 21.16 13.74
CA LYS A 14 14.20 21.99 13.26
C LYS A 14 13.53 21.39 12.03
N PHE A 15 12.25 21.67 11.88
CA PHE A 15 11.48 21.32 10.68
C PHE A 15 10.97 22.61 10.04
N ILE A 16 11.15 22.72 8.73
CA ILE A 16 10.52 23.80 7.96
C ILE A 16 9.34 23.25 7.17
N ARG A 17 8.37 24.10 6.94
CA ARG A 17 7.19 23.78 6.17
C ARG A 17 7.56 23.61 4.71
N GLY A 18 7.43 22.39 4.21
CA GLY A 18 7.65 22.03 2.81
C GLY A 18 6.38 22.12 1.95
N PRO A 19 6.40 21.54 0.76
CA PRO A 19 5.29 21.56 -0.19
C PRO A 19 4.06 20.83 0.34
N ALA A 20 2.91 21.18 -0.19
CA ALA A 20 1.69 20.41 -0.03
C ALA A 20 1.71 19.19 -0.95
N ILE A 21 1.03 18.11 -0.55
CA ILE A 21 0.92 16.88 -1.32
C ILE A 21 -0.54 16.72 -1.77
N GLY A 22 -0.74 16.61 -3.07
CA GLY A 22 -2.02 16.30 -3.65
C GLY A 22 -3.10 17.36 -3.51
N PRO A 23 -4.34 17.04 -3.87
CA PRO A 23 -5.48 17.96 -3.80
C PRO A 23 -5.82 18.35 -2.36
N VAL A 24 -6.52 19.47 -2.20
CA VAL A 24 -6.85 20.05 -0.89
C VAL A 24 -7.70 19.13 -0.01
N ILE A 25 -8.50 18.26 -0.61
CA ILE A 25 -9.40 17.37 0.11
C ILE A 25 -9.05 15.92 -0.24
N GLN A 26 -8.43 15.24 0.70
CA GLN A 26 -8.17 13.80 0.65
C GLN A 26 -8.62 13.14 1.95
N ASN A 27 -9.01 11.88 1.84
CA ASN A 27 -9.33 11.05 2.99
C ASN A 27 -8.18 10.05 3.23
N THR A 28 -6.98 10.59 3.41
CA THR A 28 -5.75 9.82 3.59
C THR A 28 -5.83 8.98 4.85
N ARG A 29 -5.45 7.71 4.73
CA ARG A 29 -5.42 6.72 5.80
C ARG A 29 -4.01 6.26 6.11
N ASN A 30 -3.23 6.03 5.09
CA ASN A 30 -1.84 5.64 5.23
C ASN A 30 -0.98 6.34 4.17
N LEU A 31 0.32 6.41 4.44
CA LEU A 31 1.33 6.94 3.55
C LEU A 31 2.58 6.07 3.70
N ILE A 32 3.14 5.67 2.58
CA ILE A 32 4.39 4.94 2.54
C ILE A 32 5.38 5.66 1.62
N VAL A 33 6.66 5.54 1.95
CA VAL A 33 7.75 6.13 1.17
C VAL A 33 8.71 5.00 0.81
N ALA A 34 8.87 4.75 -0.49
CA ALA A 34 9.73 3.71 -1.02
C ALA A 34 10.21 4.06 -2.42
N ASP A 35 11.36 3.54 -2.81
CA ASP A 35 11.84 3.57 -4.19
C ASP A 35 11.05 2.52 -4.98
N LEU A 36 10.04 2.97 -5.72
CA LEU A 36 9.12 2.10 -6.47
C LEU A 36 9.59 1.84 -7.90
N ASP A 37 10.63 2.52 -8.35
CA ASP A 37 11.07 2.46 -9.74
C ASP A 37 12.57 2.18 -9.90
N GLY A 38 13.28 1.95 -8.79
CA GLY A 38 14.69 1.57 -8.78
C GLY A 38 15.67 2.72 -9.09
N ASP A 39 15.20 3.98 -9.12
CA ASP A 39 16.06 5.15 -9.41
C ASP A 39 16.82 5.66 -8.18
N LYS A 40 16.68 4.99 -7.04
CA LYS A 40 17.26 5.32 -5.72
C LYS A 40 16.72 6.60 -5.10
N LYS A 41 15.59 7.10 -5.58
CA LYS A 41 14.87 8.20 -4.97
C LYS A 41 13.47 7.71 -4.59
N PRO A 42 13.02 8.05 -3.38
CA PRO A 42 11.76 7.50 -2.92
C PRO A 42 10.55 8.20 -3.53
N GLU A 43 9.56 7.42 -3.91
CA GLU A 43 8.20 7.88 -4.19
C GLU A 43 7.40 7.94 -2.91
N ILE A 44 6.32 8.74 -2.94
CA ILE A 44 5.32 8.81 -1.89
C ILE A 44 4.03 8.17 -2.40
N LEU A 45 3.64 7.05 -1.82
CA LEU A 45 2.33 6.44 -2.05
C LEU A 45 1.37 6.86 -0.95
N ILE A 46 0.23 7.42 -1.32
CA ILE A 46 -0.84 7.83 -0.41
C ILE A 46 -2.05 6.93 -0.61
N ALA A 47 -2.44 6.23 0.44
CA ALA A 47 -3.65 5.43 0.51
C ALA A 47 -4.82 6.28 0.99
N ASN A 48 -5.87 6.35 0.20
CA ASN A 48 -7.07 7.14 0.47
C ASN A 48 -8.31 6.24 0.59
N ARG A 49 -9.21 6.61 1.50
CA ARG A 49 -10.51 5.96 1.60
C ARG A 49 -11.54 6.71 0.76
N ARG A 50 -12.24 5.99 -0.13
CA ARG A 50 -13.26 6.51 -1.06
C ARG A 50 -12.72 7.65 -1.93
N ALA A 51 -11.50 7.49 -2.38
CA ALA A 51 -10.81 8.41 -3.27
C ALA A 51 -9.62 7.69 -3.93
N ALA A 52 -9.06 8.29 -4.97
CA ALA A 52 -7.90 7.75 -5.65
C ALA A 52 -6.71 7.59 -4.69
N ASN A 53 -6.06 6.43 -4.70
CA ASN A 53 -4.72 6.28 -4.17
C ASN A 53 -3.74 6.88 -5.17
N LEU A 54 -2.69 7.53 -4.67
CA LEU A 54 -1.82 8.35 -5.49
C LEU A 54 -0.35 8.04 -5.21
N ILE A 55 0.43 7.92 -6.28
CA ILE A 55 1.89 7.83 -6.22
C ILE A 55 2.47 9.13 -6.73
N TYR A 56 3.32 9.76 -5.94
CA TYR A 56 4.03 10.99 -6.27
C TYR A 56 5.51 10.69 -6.40
N ASN A 57 6.06 11.01 -7.56
CA ASN A 57 7.49 10.87 -7.80
C ASN A 57 8.29 11.93 -7.06
N HIS A 58 9.52 11.60 -6.72
CA HIS A 58 10.48 12.56 -6.20
C HIS A 58 10.78 13.62 -7.27
N THR A 59 10.55 14.88 -6.95
CA THR A 59 10.96 15.99 -7.82
C THR A 59 11.89 16.94 -7.07
N THR A 60 12.98 17.34 -7.71
CA THR A 60 13.91 18.35 -7.18
C THR A 60 13.27 19.73 -7.07
N LYS A 61 12.12 19.95 -7.71
CA LYS A 61 11.38 21.21 -7.72
C LYS A 61 10.18 21.25 -6.77
N GLY A 62 9.94 20.17 -6.00
CA GLY A 62 8.86 20.13 -5.00
C GLY A 62 7.45 20.11 -5.57
N ASP A 63 7.27 19.76 -6.85
CA ASP A 63 5.95 19.72 -7.49
C ASP A 63 5.25 18.37 -7.25
N LEU A 64 4.66 18.23 -6.07
CA LEU A 64 3.92 17.05 -5.62
C LEU A 64 2.39 17.18 -5.82
N LEU A 65 1.95 18.01 -6.76
CA LEU A 65 0.52 18.26 -7.01
C LEU A 65 -0.11 17.24 -7.95
N LYS A 66 0.68 16.61 -8.81
CA LYS A 66 0.22 15.61 -9.79
C LYS A 66 0.69 14.23 -9.37
N GLY A 67 -0.20 13.46 -8.78
CA GLY A 67 0.03 12.06 -8.48
C GLY A 67 -0.51 11.15 -9.58
N ARG A 68 0.15 10.01 -9.81
CA ARG A 68 -0.34 8.92 -10.65
C ARG A 68 -1.30 8.07 -9.82
N ILE A 69 -2.46 7.74 -10.38
CA ILE A 69 -3.45 6.88 -9.70
C ILE A 69 -2.94 5.43 -9.69
N ILE A 70 -3.08 4.77 -8.54
CA ILE A 70 -3.01 3.32 -8.39
C ILE A 70 -4.34 2.84 -7.83
N GLY A 71 -4.92 1.83 -8.46
CA GLY A 71 -6.23 1.33 -8.10
C GLY A 71 -7.35 1.83 -9.01
N SER A 72 -8.59 1.69 -8.55
CA SER A 72 -9.79 2.04 -9.31
C SER A 72 -10.06 3.56 -9.38
N GLY A 73 -9.37 4.33 -8.56
CA GLY A 73 -9.63 5.77 -8.40
C GLY A 73 -10.68 6.10 -7.33
N ALA A 74 -11.37 5.09 -6.78
CA ALA A 74 -12.40 5.26 -5.75
C ALA A 74 -12.31 4.19 -4.65
N ASP A 75 -11.13 3.64 -4.42
CA ASP A 75 -10.91 2.56 -3.46
C ASP A 75 -11.15 3.04 -2.03
N SER A 76 -11.61 2.13 -1.19
CA SER A 76 -11.73 2.36 0.25
C SER A 76 -10.47 1.85 0.98
N THR A 77 -9.31 2.27 0.53
CA THR A 77 -8.03 1.82 1.08
C THR A 77 -7.81 2.39 2.48
N ILE A 78 -7.37 1.53 3.38
CA ILE A 78 -7.08 1.86 4.78
C ILE A 78 -5.59 1.74 5.05
N ASP A 79 -4.96 0.73 4.46
CA ASP A 79 -3.55 0.43 4.71
C ASP A 79 -2.87 -0.06 3.45
N VAL A 80 -1.54 0.02 3.42
CA VAL A 80 -0.72 -0.39 2.29
C VAL A 80 0.58 -1.02 2.79
N ALA A 81 1.01 -2.08 2.13
CA ALA A 81 2.32 -2.69 2.31
C ALA A 81 3.08 -2.75 0.97
N ILE A 82 4.40 -2.74 1.04
CA ILE A 82 5.28 -2.77 -0.12
C ILE A 82 6.34 -3.85 0.08
N GLY A 83 6.61 -4.65 -0.95
CA GLY A 83 7.65 -5.68 -0.97
C GLY A 83 7.67 -6.41 -2.30
N ASP A 84 8.78 -7.03 -2.63
CA ASP A 84 8.93 -7.87 -3.81
C ASP A 84 8.22 -9.21 -3.58
N LEU A 85 7.08 -9.40 -4.25
CA LEU A 85 6.23 -10.59 -4.10
C LEU A 85 6.47 -11.64 -5.19
N ASN A 86 7.10 -11.26 -6.29
CA ASN A 86 7.31 -12.15 -7.43
C ASN A 86 8.78 -12.50 -7.68
N GLY A 87 9.72 -11.91 -6.93
CA GLY A 87 11.16 -12.19 -7.00
C GLY A 87 11.86 -11.48 -8.16
N ASP A 88 11.27 -10.42 -8.72
CA ASP A 88 11.87 -9.66 -9.84
C ASP A 88 12.78 -8.50 -9.39
N GLY A 89 12.86 -8.26 -8.09
CA GLY A 89 13.67 -7.21 -7.48
C GLY A 89 12.99 -5.83 -7.44
N LEU A 90 11.75 -5.70 -7.94
CA LEU A 90 10.96 -4.48 -7.85
C LEU A 90 9.94 -4.58 -6.73
N PRO A 91 9.69 -3.49 -5.99
CA PRO A 91 8.69 -3.53 -4.93
C PRO A 91 7.26 -3.46 -5.50
N ASP A 92 6.44 -4.44 -5.10
CA ASP A 92 5.01 -4.53 -5.39
C ASP A 92 4.19 -3.80 -4.33
N VAL A 93 2.93 -3.49 -4.65
CA VAL A 93 2.02 -2.78 -3.75
C VAL A 93 0.85 -3.66 -3.37
N VAL A 94 0.60 -3.78 -2.06
CA VAL A 94 -0.55 -4.50 -1.50
C VAL A 94 -1.47 -3.50 -0.81
N LEU A 95 -2.73 -3.42 -1.26
CA LEU A 95 -3.74 -2.53 -0.70
C LEU A 95 -4.71 -3.31 0.18
N ALA A 96 -4.92 -2.83 1.40
CA ALA A 96 -5.97 -3.29 2.30
C ALA A 96 -7.20 -2.41 2.15
N ASN A 97 -8.29 -2.95 1.62
CA ASN A 97 -9.53 -2.26 1.38
C ASN A 97 -10.62 -2.68 2.37
N ARG A 98 -11.57 -1.80 2.60
CA ARG A 98 -12.76 -2.02 3.39
C ARG A 98 -14.03 -1.61 2.64
N ASP A 99 -15.14 -1.51 3.35
CA ASP A 99 -16.44 -1.07 2.82
C ASP A 99 -16.96 -2.03 1.73
N GLY A 100 -16.65 -3.33 1.83
CA GLY A 100 -17.10 -4.36 0.90
C GLY A 100 -16.34 -4.37 -0.43
N GLN A 101 -15.19 -3.73 -0.51
CA GLN A 101 -14.31 -3.75 -1.67
C GLN A 101 -13.23 -4.83 -1.53
N PRO A 102 -12.83 -5.50 -2.63
CA PRO A 102 -11.76 -6.48 -2.59
C PRO A 102 -10.42 -5.82 -2.24
N ASN A 103 -9.60 -6.53 -1.48
CA ASN A 103 -8.19 -6.20 -1.34
C ASN A 103 -7.45 -6.46 -2.65
N ALA A 104 -6.36 -5.75 -2.89
CA ALA A 104 -5.68 -5.79 -4.18
C ALA A 104 -4.16 -5.83 -4.06
N ILE A 105 -3.54 -6.58 -4.96
CA ILE A 105 -2.10 -6.60 -5.19
C ILE A 105 -1.85 -6.01 -6.56
N TYR A 106 -0.84 -5.17 -6.66
CA TYR A 106 -0.35 -4.57 -7.88
C TYR A 106 1.11 -4.95 -8.04
N LEU A 107 1.39 -5.91 -8.93
CA LEU A 107 2.76 -6.27 -9.27
C LEU A 107 3.38 -5.15 -10.11
N ASN A 108 4.54 -4.70 -9.68
CA ASN A 108 5.33 -3.72 -10.40
C ASN A 108 6.01 -4.35 -11.61
N ASN A 109 6.37 -3.57 -12.59
CA ASN A 109 7.14 -4.03 -13.74
C ASN A 109 8.16 -2.97 -14.15
N ASP A 110 9.10 -3.33 -15.01
CA ASP A 110 10.25 -2.53 -15.42
C ASP A 110 9.91 -1.11 -15.93
N ASN A 111 8.66 -0.84 -16.26
CA ASN A 111 8.22 0.44 -16.79
C ASN A 111 7.50 1.32 -15.75
N ARG A 112 7.65 1.03 -14.44
CA ARG A 112 6.93 1.74 -13.37
C ARG A 112 5.41 1.67 -13.53
N GLN A 113 4.94 0.65 -14.22
CA GLN A 113 3.52 0.39 -14.42
C GLN A 113 3.14 -0.81 -13.58
N PHE A 114 2.22 -0.58 -12.69
CA PHE A 114 1.60 -1.68 -11.98
C PHE A 114 0.72 -2.44 -12.96
N GLY A 115 1.01 -3.74 -13.10
CA GLY A 115 0.31 -4.63 -14.02
C GLY A 115 -1.14 -4.89 -13.64
N ASN A 116 -1.68 -6.03 -14.06
CA ASN A 116 -3.03 -6.43 -13.73
C ASN A 116 -3.22 -6.55 -12.21
N THR A 117 -4.35 -6.08 -11.72
CA THR A 117 -4.74 -6.21 -10.33
C THR A 117 -5.01 -7.66 -9.99
N ILE A 118 -4.42 -8.16 -8.91
CA ILE A 118 -4.70 -9.46 -8.32
C ILE A 118 -5.50 -9.24 -7.04
N ALA A 119 -6.73 -9.75 -6.99
CA ALA A 119 -7.53 -9.69 -5.77
C ALA A 119 -7.07 -10.77 -4.78
N TYR A 120 -7.08 -10.45 -3.48
CA TYR A 120 -6.86 -11.42 -2.42
C TYR A 120 -7.93 -11.30 -1.34
N GLY A 121 -8.10 -12.39 -0.57
CA GLY A 121 -9.16 -12.48 0.42
C GLY A 121 -10.49 -12.94 -0.17
N THR A 122 -11.59 -12.63 0.50
CA THR A 122 -12.95 -13.04 0.11
C THR A 122 -13.61 -12.07 -0.88
N GLY A 123 -12.97 -10.93 -1.12
CA GLY A 123 -13.54 -9.83 -1.91
C GLY A 123 -14.54 -8.95 -1.14
N LYS A 124 -14.84 -9.32 0.12
CA LYS A 124 -15.76 -8.57 1.01
C LYS A 124 -15.15 -8.38 2.41
N ASP A 125 -13.84 -8.50 2.52
CA ASP A 125 -13.16 -8.38 3.79
C ASP A 125 -13.21 -6.94 4.31
N ASN A 126 -13.32 -6.79 5.62
CA ASN A 126 -13.23 -5.48 6.27
C ASN A 126 -11.81 -5.29 6.81
N THR A 127 -10.84 -5.26 5.90
CA THR A 127 -9.43 -5.24 6.25
C THR A 127 -9.03 -3.88 6.84
N ARG A 128 -8.26 -3.91 7.90
CA ARG A 128 -7.78 -2.71 8.62
C ARG A 128 -6.29 -2.52 8.53
N SER A 129 -5.55 -3.60 8.42
CA SER A 129 -4.11 -3.53 8.28
C SER A 129 -3.60 -4.68 7.42
N VAL A 130 -2.51 -4.45 6.73
CA VAL A 130 -1.78 -5.43 5.94
C VAL A 130 -0.28 -5.27 6.21
N THR A 131 0.41 -6.40 6.32
CA THR A 131 1.87 -6.43 6.40
C THR A 131 2.40 -7.62 5.62
N LEU A 132 3.70 -7.59 5.33
CA LEU A 132 4.40 -8.64 4.59
C LEU A 132 5.48 -9.24 5.47
N ALA A 133 5.55 -10.56 5.51
CA ALA A 133 6.60 -11.32 6.17
C ALA A 133 6.63 -12.75 5.62
N ASP A 134 7.78 -13.39 5.63
CA ASP A 134 7.89 -14.83 5.38
C ASP A 134 7.38 -15.59 6.62
N MET A 135 6.15 -16.10 6.53
CA MET A 135 5.46 -16.75 7.65
C MET A 135 5.68 -18.27 7.70
N ASN A 136 6.18 -18.87 6.62
CA ASN A 136 6.39 -20.31 6.52
C ASN A 136 7.86 -20.71 6.38
N GLY A 137 8.81 -19.74 6.24
CA GLY A 137 10.23 -19.96 6.14
C GLY A 137 10.70 -20.41 4.76
N ASP A 138 9.93 -20.12 3.70
CA ASP A 138 10.27 -20.50 2.32
C ASP A 138 11.06 -19.42 1.55
N GLY A 139 11.32 -18.28 2.18
CA GLY A 139 12.06 -17.16 1.61
C GLY A 139 11.20 -16.19 0.79
N HIS A 140 9.88 -16.38 0.74
CA HIS A 140 8.96 -15.50 0.03
C HIS A 140 8.09 -14.70 0.99
N LEU A 141 7.77 -13.46 0.62
CA LEU A 141 6.91 -12.62 1.44
C LEU A 141 5.46 -13.04 1.31
N ASP A 142 4.84 -13.40 2.43
CA ASP A 142 3.42 -13.69 2.57
C ASP A 142 2.65 -12.44 2.95
N ILE A 143 1.33 -12.43 2.72
CA ILE A 143 0.44 -11.33 3.11
C ILE A 143 -0.27 -11.70 4.41
N ILE A 144 -0.14 -10.85 5.43
CA ILE A 144 -0.88 -10.94 6.68
C ILE A 144 -1.93 -9.83 6.70
N ALA A 145 -3.22 -10.20 6.72
CA ALA A 145 -4.34 -9.27 6.74
C ALA A 145 -5.07 -9.33 8.07
N ALA A 146 -5.18 -8.16 8.72
CA ALA A 146 -5.98 -8.00 9.94
C ALA A 146 -7.35 -7.43 9.60
N ASN A 147 -8.41 -8.15 9.99
CA ASN A 147 -9.79 -7.85 9.65
C ASN A 147 -10.60 -7.45 10.89
N VAL A 148 -11.66 -6.67 10.70
CA VAL A 148 -12.60 -6.32 11.75
C VAL A 148 -13.87 -7.16 11.63
N ALA A 149 -14.31 -7.76 12.72
CA ALA A 149 -15.45 -8.65 12.80
C ALA A 149 -15.37 -9.89 11.88
N GLN A 150 -14.17 -10.26 11.51
CA GLN A 150 -13.85 -11.42 10.68
C GLN A 150 -12.47 -11.97 11.13
N SER A 151 -12.19 -13.26 10.84
CA SER A 151 -10.87 -13.82 11.14
C SER A 151 -9.77 -13.09 10.37
N ASN A 152 -8.64 -12.86 11.03
CA ASN A 152 -7.42 -12.45 10.34
C ASN A 152 -6.90 -13.60 9.48
N ARG A 153 -6.11 -13.28 8.46
CA ARG A 153 -5.61 -14.29 7.52
C ARG A 153 -4.15 -14.08 7.16
N VAL A 154 -3.47 -15.20 6.93
CA VAL A 154 -2.20 -15.25 6.24
C VAL A 154 -2.46 -15.88 4.87
N PHE A 155 -1.96 -15.23 3.82
CA PHE A 155 -1.99 -15.73 2.45
C PHE A 155 -0.57 -16.07 2.06
N PHE A 156 -0.31 -17.37 1.75
CA PHE A 156 1.02 -17.88 1.45
C PHE A 156 1.37 -17.69 -0.01
N ASN A 157 2.48 -17.03 -0.23
CA ASN A 157 3.04 -16.76 -1.56
C ASN A 157 3.70 -18.02 -2.12
N ASN A 158 3.70 -18.15 -3.43
CA ASN A 158 4.43 -19.20 -4.13
C ASN A 158 5.74 -18.71 -4.78
N GLY A 159 6.19 -17.49 -4.41
CA GLY A 159 7.37 -16.83 -4.98
C GLY A 159 7.17 -16.21 -6.36
N LYS A 160 5.95 -16.18 -6.87
CA LYS A 160 5.58 -15.62 -8.18
C LYS A 160 4.43 -14.61 -8.07
N GLY A 161 4.21 -14.04 -6.89
CA GLY A 161 3.11 -13.11 -6.63
C GLY A 161 1.72 -13.75 -6.64
N ALA A 162 1.62 -15.09 -6.51
CA ALA A 162 0.35 -15.80 -6.40
C ALA A 162 0.21 -16.46 -5.02
N PHE A 163 -1.01 -16.45 -4.47
CA PHE A 163 -1.30 -16.84 -3.10
C PHE A 163 -2.32 -17.99 -3.05
N PRO A 164 -1.93 -19.21 -3.46
CA PRO A 164 -2.86 -20.35 -3.63
C PRO A 164 -3.37 -20.93 -2.32
N LYS A 165 -2.70 -20.62 -1.21
CA LYS A 165 -3.06 -21.14 0.12
C LYS A 165 -3.25 -19.99 1.11
N SER A 166 -4.16 -20.16 2.05
CA SER A 166 -4.31 -19.25 3.18
C SER A 166 -4.75 -19.97 4.43
N THR A 167 -4.43 -19.39 5.57
CA THR A 167 -4.91 -19.84 6.88
C THR A 167 -5.50 -18.67 7.66
N SER A 168 -6.47 -18.94 8.51
CA SER A 168 -7.04 -17.95 9.41
C SER A 168 -6.44 -18.05 10.81
N PHE A 169 -6.35 -16.93 11.49
CA PHE A 169 -5.95 -16.85 12.90
C PHE A 169 -6.75 -15.77 13.63
N GLY A 170 -6.83 -15.90 14.95
CA GLY A 170 -7.74 -15.07 15.73
C GLY A 170 -9.21 -15.46 15.46
N GLY A 171 -10.01 -15.63 16.49
CA GLY A 171 -11.43 -15.97 16.33
C GLY A 171 -12.25 -14.76 15.88
N ALA A 172 -13.37 -15.01 15.21
CA ALA A 172 -14.40 -13.99 14.93
C ALA A 172 -15.07 -13.43 16.21
N GLN A 173 -14.74 -14.01 17.35
CA GLN A 173 -15.14 -13.60 18.69
C GLN A 173 -13.90 -13.39 19.54
N SER A 174 -13.32 -12.22 19.46
CA SER A 174 -12.59 -11.66 20.59
C SER A 174 -13.50 -10.61 21.20
N PRO A 175 -13.70 -10.64 22.52
CA PRO A 175 -14.58 -9.72 23.21
C PRO A 175 -14.17 -8.28 23.06
#